data_54f667c540f9b02971fbe41ba63615ae
#
_entry.id   54f667c540f9b02971fbe41ba63615ae
#
_cell.length_a   1.000
_cell.length_b   1.000
_cell.length_c   1.000
_cell.angle_alpha   90.00
_cell.angle_beta   90.00
_cell.angle_gamma   90.00
#
_symmetry.space_group_name_H-M   'P 1'
#
loop_
_entity.id
_entity.type
_entity.pdbx_description
1 polymer ?
#
loop_
_entity_poly.entity_id
_entity_poly.type
_entity_poly.pdbx_seq_one_letter_code
_entity_poly.pdbx_strand_id
1 'polypeptide(L)'
;MNTPSKDNLPFGACAPNAAQRAVIAAAHNSGLKRGAFRPWLSRLLDLLGPGPIDAEYQGASFRLHHLASGTERGALFNPDYNLPELDFLREHAPRGGTFVDVGANVGTYAVSLAKHVGDNGRVIAIEPHPVSGARLAFNARASNLKNLTQIAAAAGDIDGELMIETDGDNLGASHISNSGGIKVPAKKLLTVLNENGIASIDALKIDVEGYEDRVLVPFFRDAPKSLWPKAVAIEHLERKEWQSDCIAGMTARGYAIAGKTRSNTLLVLR
;
A
#
# COMPACT_ATOMS: atom_id res chain seq x y z
N MET A 1 -9.64 -14.14 -31.63
CA MET A 1 -9.53 -12.68 -31.36
C MET A 1 -9.26 -12.55 -29.88
N ASN A 2 -8.06 -12.09 -29.48
CA ASN A 2 -7.78 -11.85 -28.08
C ASN A 2 -8.62 -10.66 -27.60
N THR A 3 -9.58 -10.91 -26.74
CA THR A 3 -10.30 -9.83 -26.05
C THR A 3 -9.24 -8.99 -25.31
N PRO A 4 -9.17 -7.67 -25.53
CA PRO A 4 -8.19 -6.84 -24.84
C PRO A 4 -8.38 -7.02 -23.33
N SER A 5 -7.27 -7.14 -22.59
CA SER A 5 -7.32 -7.22 -21.14
C SER A 5 -8.11 -6.03 -20.60
N LYS A 6 -9.06 -6.28 -19.70
CA LYS A 6 -9.86 -5.22 -19.08
C LYS A 6 -9.00 -4.17 -18.35
N ASP A 7 -7.75 -4.52 -18.04
CA ASP A 7 -6.77 -3.62 -17.41
C ASP A 7 -6.40 -2.42 -18.29
N ASN A 8 -6.49 -2.57 -19.62
CA ASN A 8 -6.16 -1.52 -20.58
C ASN A 8 -7.33 -0.58 -20.90
N LEU A 9 -8.53 -0.87 -20.41
CA LEU A 9 -9.69 -0.02 -20.61
C LEU A 9 -9.64 1.22 -19.72
N PRO A 10 -10.23 2.36 -20.12
CA PRO A 10 -10.29 3.55 -19.25
C PRO A 10 -11.08 3.27 -17.97
N PHE A 11 -10.83 4.07 -16.92
CA PHE A 11 -11.64 4.01 -15.70
C PHE A 11 -13.12 4.28 -16.01
N GLY A 12 -14.00 3.55 -15.38
CA GLY A 12 -15.45 3.54 -15.66
C GLY A 12 -15.90 2.42 -16.59
N ALA A 13 -14.99 1.86 -17.42
CA ALA A 13 -15.33 0.74 -18.31
C ALA A 13 -15.61 -0.57 -17.56
N CYS A 14 -15.13 -0.69 -16.34
CA CYS A 14 -15.40 -1.81 -15.42
C CYS A 14 -16.34 -1.40 -14.27
N ALA A 15 -17.23 -0.42 -14.52
CA ALA A 15 -18.22 -0.02 -13.51
C ALA A 15 -19.14 -1.21 -13.14
N PRO A 16 -19.46 -1.40 -11.86
CA PRO A 16 -20.33 -2.50 -11.45
C PRO A 16 -21.73 -2.36 -12.05
N ASN A 17 -22.30 -3.47 -12.53
CA ASN A 17 -23.69 -3.52 -12.97
C ASN A 17 -24.67 -3.41 -11.79
N ALA A 18 -25.97 -3.34 -12.05
CA ALA A 18 -26.99 -3.14 -11.00
C ALA A 18 -26.98 -4.25 -9.92
N ALA A 19 -26.80 -5.51 -10.29
CA ALA A 19 -26.74 -6.62 -9.37
C ALA A 19 -25.45 -6.58 -8.52
N GLN A 20 -24.31 -6.30 -9.14
CA GLN A 20 -23.03 -6.12 -8.43
C GLN A 20 -23.10 -4.95 -7.44
N ARG A 21 -23.69 -3.80 -7.84
CA ARG A 21 -23.91 -2.66 -6.92
C ARG A 21 -24.75 -3.04 -5.72
N ALA A 22 -25.79 -3.83 -5.90
CA ALA A 22 -26.63 -4.30 -4.79
C ALA A 22 -25.83 -5.17 -3.81
N VAL A 23 -25.00 -6.09 -4.30
CA VAL A 23 -24.12 -6.94 -3.46
C VAL A 23 -23.10 -6.08 -2.69
N ILE A 24 -22.45 -5.13 -3.34
CA ILE A 24 -21.47 -4.23 -2.71
C ILE A 24 -22.16 -3.39 -1.63
N ALA A 25 -23.31 -2.79 -1.94
CA ALA A 25 -24.09 -2.00 -0.98
C ALA A 25 -24.55 -2.84 0.22
N ALA A 26 -25.00 -4.08 0.01
CA ALA A 26 -25.34 -5.00 1.08
C ALA A 26 -24.14 -5.32 1.97
N ALA A 27 -22.96 -5.53 1.38
CA ALA A 27 -21.73 -5.74 2.15
C ALA A 27 -21.37 -4.53 3.00
N HIS A 28 -21.39 -3.32 2.44
CA HIS A 28 -21.05 -2.06 3.13
C HIS A 28 -21.95 -1.82 4.36
N ASN A 29 -23.23 -2.15 4.27
CA ASN A 29 -24.23 -1.84 5.29
C ASN A 29 -24.52 -3.02 6.26
N SER A 30 -23.71 -4.06 6.25
CA SER A 30 -23.95 -5.25 7.07
C SER A 30 -22.66 -5.86 7.62
N GLY A 31 -22.81 -6.94 8.41
CA GLY A 31 -21.68 -7.74 8.88
C GLY A 31 -20.92 -8.49 7.77
N LEU A 32 -21.41 -8.51 6.53
CA LEU A 32 -20.75 -9.14 5.38
C LEU A 32 -19.45 -8.44 4.97
N LYS A 33 -19.24 -7.16 5.38
CA LYS A 33 -17.95 -6.45 5.20
C LYS A 33 -16.77 -7.10 5.94
N ARG A 34 -17.01 -8.04 6.87
CA ARG A 34 -15.97 -8.77 7.60
C ARG A 34 -15.15 -9.66 6.68
N GLY A 35 -13.85 -9.81 7.00
CA GLY A 35 -12.87 -10.50 6.16
C GLY A 35 -13.27 -11.92 5.73
N ALA A 36 -13.90 -12.68 6.62
CA ALA A 36 -14.33 -14.06 6.37
C ALA A 36 -15.34 -14.22 5.21
N PHE A 37 -16.19 -13.21 4.95
CA PHE A 37 -17.20 -13.26 3.90
C PHE A 37 -16.70 -12.74 2.53
N ARG A 38 -15.64 -11.97 2.51
CA ARG A 38 -15.15 -11.29 1.28
C ARG A 38 -14.78 -12.25 0.15
N PRO A 39 -14.12 -13.42 0.37
CA PRO A 39 -13.84 -14.36 -0.72
C PRO A 39 -15.10 -14.89 -1.38
N TRP A 40 -16.14 -15.16 -0.59
CA TRP A 40 -17.43 -15.61 -1.09
C TRP A 40 -18.15 -14.51 -1.88
N LEU A 41 -18.16 -13.28 -1.37
CA LEU A 41 -18.71 -12.12 -2.08
C LEU A 41 -17.99 -11.86 -3.40
N SER A 42 -16.67 -12.04 -3.45
CA SER A 42 -15.90 -11.91 -4.69
C SER A 42 -16.34 -12.92 -5.76
N ARG A 43 -16.55 -14.17 -5.36
CA ARG A 43 -17.06 -15.20 -6.29
C ARG A 43 -18.46 -14.87 -6.79
N LEU A 44 -19.32 -14.37 -5.90
CA LEU A 44 -20.67 -13.93 -6.29
C LEU A 44 -20.61 -12.76 -7.27
N LEU A 45 -19.74 -11.76 -7.06
CA LEU A 45 -19.57 -10.65 -8.00
C LEU A 45 -19.09 -11.12 -9.35
N ASP A 46 -18.16 -12.06 -9.39
CA ASP A 46 -17.62 -12.61 -10.65
C ASP A 46 -18.69 -13.37 -11.45
N LEU A 47 -19.57 -14.11 -10.78
CA LEU A 47 -20.73 -14.76 -11.41
C LEU A 47 -21.74 -13.75 -11.98
N LEU A 48 -21.90 -12.59 -11.37
CA LEU A 48 -22.80 -11.52 -11.84
C LEU A 48 -22.21 -10.67 -12.98
N GLY A 49 -20.88 -10.73 -13.16
CA GLY A 49 -20.15 -10.04 -14.20
C GLY A 49 -18.63 -10.20 -13.98
N PRO A 50 -17.94 -11.03 -14.80
CA PRO A 50 -16.54 -11.37 -14.55
C PRO A 50 -15.59 -10.20 -14.78
N GLY A 51 -14.54 -10.16 -13.96
CA GLY A 51 -13.41 -9.22 -14.09
C GLY A 51 -13.31 -8.20 -12.96
N PRO A 52 -12.41 -7.20 -13.09
CA PRO A 52 -12.21 -6.18 -12.07
C PRO A 52 -13.41 -5.24 -11.97
N ILE A 53 -13.51 -4.53 -10.85
CA ILE A 53 -14.54 -3.54 -10.57
C ILE A 53 -13.89 -2.16 -10.41
N ASP A 54 -14.39 -1.17 -11.16
CA ASP A 54 -14.07 0.23 -10.96
C ASP A 54 -14.93 0.79 -9.83
N ALA A 55 -14.28 1.28 -8.76
CA ALA A 55 -14.96 1.78 -7.56
C ALA A 55 -14.19 2.94 -6.93
N GLU A 56 -14.91 3.74 -6.16
CA GLU A 56 -14.32 4.77 -5.30
C GLU A 56 -13.96 4.14 -3.93
N TYR A 57 -12.77 4.44 -3.44
CA TYR A 57 -12.31 4.08 -2.12
C TYR A 57 -11.51 5.22 -1.51
N GLN A 58 -11.91 5.67 -0.31
CA GLN A 58 -11.24 6.75 0.43
C GLN A 58 -11.00 8.04 -0.37
N GLY A 59 -11.96 8.39 -1.24
CA GLY A 59 -11.93 9.60 -2.07
C GLY A 59 -11.07 9.50 -3.34
N ALA A 60 -10.64 8.30 -3.71
CA ALA A 60 -9.84 8.03 -4.89
C ALA A 60 -10.45 6.90 -5.74
N SER A 61 -10.13 6.91 -7.04
CA SER A 61 -10.67 5.97 -8.03
C SER A 61 -9.75 4.76 -8.18
N PHE A 62 -10.30 3.56 -8.03
CA PHE A 62 -9.57 2.30 -8.09
C PHE A 62 -10.22 1.31 -9.06
N ARG A 63 -9.39 0.60 -9.82
CA ARG A 63 -9.77 -0.65 -10.46
C ARG A 63 -9.33 -1.79 -9.55
N LEU A 64 -10.31 -2.51 -8.98
CA LEU A 64 -10.09 -3.52 -7.94
C LEU A 64 -10.27 -4.93 -8.50
N HIS A 65 -9.19 -5.70 -8.49
CA HIS A 65 -9.16 -7.11 -8.90
C HIS A 65 -9.50 -7.99 -7.69
N HIS A 66 -10.75 -7.98 -7.28
CA HIS A 66 -11.26 -8.56 -6.04
C HIS A 66 -11.04 -10.07 -5.89
N LEU A 67 -10.71 -10.80 -6.97
CA LEU A 67 -10.31 -12.21 -6.89
C LEU A 67 -8.82 -12.38 -6.57
N ALA A 68 -7.98 -11.39 -6.90
CA ALA A 68 -6.52 -11.52 -6.89
C ALA A 68 -5.87 -11.18 -5.53
N SER A 69 -6.48 -10.34 -4.70
CA SER A 69 -5.84 -9.97 -3.41
C SER A 69 -6.83 -9.69 -2.27
N GLY A 70 -6.36 -9.89 -1.05
CA GLY A 70 -7.08 -9.55 0.18
C GLY A 70 -7.29 -8.05 0.34
N THR A 71 -6.31 -7.26 -0.06
CA THR A 71 -6.31 -5.79 -0.02
C THR A 71 -7.40 -5.22 -0.93
N GLU A 72 -7.46 -5.68 -2.19
CA GLU A 72 -8.46 -5.21 -3.16
C GLU A 72 -9.88 -5.63 -2.75
N ARG A 73 -10.05 -6.86 -2.19
CA ARG A 73 -11.32 -7.27 -1.57
C ARG A 73 -11.68 -6.40 -0.38
N GLY A 74 -10.68 -6.04 0.43
CA GLY A 74 -10.86 -5.14 1.56
C GLY A 74 -11.42 -3.80 1.13
N ALA A 75 -10.77 -3.15 0.20
CA ALA A 75 -11.16 -1.84 -0.34
C ALA A 75 -12.54 -1.87 -1.01
N LEU A 76 -12.88 -2.97 -1.72
CA LEU A 76 -14.17 -3.07 -2.41
C LEU A 76 -15.35 -3.29 -1.46
N PHE A 77 -15.22 -4.18 -0.46
CA PHE A 77 -16.34 -4.62 0.37
C PHE A 77 -16.42 -3.96 1.74
N ASN A 78 -15.43 -3.17 2.13
CA ASN A 78 -15.42 -2.50 3.41
C ASN A 78 -14.96 -1.04 3.27
N PRO A 79 -15.86 -0.06 3.34
CA PRO A 79 -15.49 1.35 3.26
C PRO A 79 -14.54 1.79 4.39
N ASP A 80 -14.55 1.08 5.53
CA ASP A 80 -13.68 1.34 6.69
C ASP A 80 -12.39 0.50 6.66
N TYR A 81 -12.05 -0.14 5.53
CA TYR A 81 -10.83 -0.93 5.41
C TYR A 81 -9.61 -0.02 5.58
N ASN A 82 -8.70 -0.40 6.48
CA ASN A 82 -7.51 0.37 6.86
C ASN A 82 -7.80 1.83 7.34
N LEU A 83 -9.05 2.14 7.70
CA LEU A 83 -9.43 3.50 8.09
C LEU A 83 -8.66 4.03 9.31
N PRO A 84 -8.43 3.24 10.39
CA PRO A 84 -7.65 3.74 11.54
C PRO A 84 -6.22 4.15 11.17
N GLU A 85 -5.55 3.38 10.31
CA GLU A 85 -4.21 3.69 9.82
C GLU A 85 -4.23 4.91 8.89
N LEU A 86 -5.21 4.97 7.97
CA LEU A 86 -5.35 6.09 7.05
C LEU A 86 -5.64 7.39 7.79
N ASP A 87 -6.50 7.38 8.80
CA ASP A 87 -6.82 8.57 9.60
C ASP A 87 -5.61 9.02 10.40
N PHE A 88 -4.87 8.10 11.01
CA PHE A 88 -3.61 8.41 11.68
C PHE A 88 -2.59 9.05 10.73
N LEU A 89 -2.41 8.47 9.53
CA LEU A 89 -1.47 8.99 8.54
C LEU A 89 -1.91 10.36 7.99
N ARG A 90 -3.21 10.58 7.79
CA ARG A 90 -3.79 11.87 7.37
C ARG A 90 -3.60 12.96 8.41
N GLU A 91 -3.77 12.63 9.70
CA GLU A 91 -3.54 13.56 10.79
C GLU A 91 -2.11 14.10 10.79
N HIS A 92 -1.13 13.25 10.44
CA HIS A 92 0.29 13.59 10.48
C HIS A 92 0.88 14.04 9.14
N ALA A 93 0.23 13.74 8.01
CA ALA A 93 0.62 14.23 6.69
C ALA A 93 -0.32 15.37 6.26
N PRO A 94 -0.03 16.64 6.59
CA PRO A 94 -0.91 17.75 6.28
C PRO A 94 -0.98 18.01 4.77
N ARG A 95 -1.88 18.89 4.35
CA ARG A 95 -1.89 19.39 2.97
C ARG A 95 -0.54 20.03 2.62
N GLY A 96 0.01 19.67 1.47
CA GLY A 96 1.37 20.05 1.06
C GLY A 96 2.48 19.19 1.68
N GLY A 97 2.15 18.24 2.57
CA GLY A 97 3.08 17.36 3.24
C GLY A 97 3.65 16.25 2.35
N THR A 98 4.63 15.53 2.89
CA THR A 98 5.30 14.40 2.23
C THR A 98 4.90 13.09 2.90
N PHE A 99 4.35 12.17 2.10
CA PHE A 99 4.04 10.81 2.51
C PHE A 99 4.89 9.79 1.75
N VAL A 100 5.38 8.78 2.45
CA VAL A 100 6.14 7.67 1.87
C VAL A 100 5.43 6.36 2.17
N ASP A 101 5.17 5.56 1.12
CA ASP A 101 4.51 4.25 1.19
C ASP A 101 5.48 3.18 0.71
N VAL A 102 5.96 2.36 1.64
CA VAL A 102 6.93 1.28 1.38
C VAL A 102 6.18 -0.06 1.39
N GLY A 103 6.14 -0.72 0.24
CA GLY A 103 5.24 -1.83 -0.03
C GLY A 103 3.84 -1.33 -0.41
N ALA A 104 3.79 -0.40 -1.39
CA ALA A 104 2.56 0.31 -1.72
C ALA A 104 1.47 -0.56 -2.35
N ASN A 105 1.82 -1.75 -2.84
CA ASN A 105 0.90 -2.69 -3.50
C ASN A 105 0.10 -1.97 -4.61
N VAL A 106 -1.21 -2.11 -4.65
CA VAL A 106 -2.10 -1.43 -5.62
C VAL A 106 -2.39 0.04 -5.27
N GLY A 107 -1.77 0.57 -4.21
CA GLY A 107 -1.82 1.98 -3.83
C GLY A 107 -2.95 2.37 -2.88
N THR A 108 -3.52 1.46 -2.10
CA THR A 108 -4.63 1.80 -1.19
C THR A 108 -4.27 2.91 -0.20
N TYR A 109 -3.03 2.97 0.28
CA TYR A 109 -2.52 4.09 1.07
C TYR A 109 -1.99 5.21 0.17
N ALA A 110 -1.06 4.92 -0.75
CA ALA A 110 -0.40 5.92 -1.57
C ALA A 110 -1.37 6.82 -2.35
N VAL A 111 -2.35 6.23 -3.04
CA VAL A 111 -3.34 6.96 -3.86
C VAL A 111 -4.29 7.78 -2.98
N SER A 112 -4.75 7.19 -1.85
CA SER A 112 -5.63 7.88 -0.90
C SER A 112 -4.93 9.06 -0.20
N LEU A 113 -3.67 8.88 0.22
CA LEU A 113 -2.86 9.94 0.84
C LEU A 113 -2.47 11.02 -0.19
N ALA A 114 -2.22 10.66 -1.46
CA ALA A 114 -1.94 11.64 -2.50
C ALA A 114 -3.12 12.59 -2.74
N LYS A 115 -4.36 12.07 -2.69
CA LYS A 115 -5.58 12.92 -2.68
C LYS A 115 -5.63 13.83 -1.46
N HIS A 116 -5.28 13.29 -0.29
CA HIS A 116 -5.34 14.03 0.97
C HIS A 116 -4.32 15.17 1.03
N VAL A 117 -3.03 14.91 0.74
CA VAL A 117 -1.98 15.95 0.78
C VAL A 117 -2.14 16.98 -0.34
N GLY A 118 -2.84 16.66 -1.42
CA GLY A 118 -3.17 17.55 -2.53
C GLY A 118 -1.97 17.89 -3.43
N ASP A 119 -2.21 18.73 -4.45
CA ASP A 119 -1.28 18.96 -5.55
C ASP A 119 0.08 19.55 -5.12
N ASN A 120 0.13 20.25 -4.00
CA ASN A 120 1.37 20.80 -3.42
C ASN A 120 2.10 19.80 -2.51
N GLY A 121 1.48 18.68 -2.17
CA GLY A 121 2.11 17.58 -1.41
C GLY A 121 2.89 16.64 -2.32
N ARG A 122 3.61 15.71 -1.70
CA ARG A 122 4.41 14.70 -2.41
C ARG A 122 4.14 13.31 -1.82
N VAL A 123 3.99 12.33 -2.70
CA VAL A 123 3.89 10.93 -2.31
C VAL A 123 4.94 10.12 -3.06
N ILE A 124 5.72 9.33 -2.32
CA ILE A 124 6.63 8.33 -2.87
C ILE A 124 6.04 6.96 -2.55
N ALA A 125 5.72 6.19 -3.58
CA ALA A 125 5.17 4.84 -3.47
C ALA A 125 6.17 3.82 -4.01
N ILE A 126 6.68 2.95 -3.14
CA ILE A 126 7.70 1.95 -3.48
C ILE A 126 7.00 0.60 -3.57
N GLU A 127 7.01 -0.02 -4.76
CA GLU A 127 6.36 -1.29 -5.01
C GLU A 127 7.16 -2.10 -6.04
N PRO A 128 7.74 -3.26 -5.63
CA PRO A 128 8.58 -4.06 -6.52
C PRO A 128 7.80 -4.91 -7.52
N HIS A 129 6.59 -5.39 -7.15
CA HIS A 129 5.89 -6.37 -7.95
C HIS A 129 5.29 -5.74 -9.22
N PRO A 130 5.63 -6.23 -10.44
CA PRO A 130 5.22 -5.57 -11.70
C PRO A 130 3.71 -5.42 -11.85
N VAL A 131 2.93 -6.44 -11.44
CA VAL A 131 1.47 -6.42 -11.58
C VAL A 131 0.85 -5.43 -10.58
N SER A 132 1.27 -5.47 -9.31
CA SER A 132 0.80 -4.50 -8.29
C SER A 132 1.18 -3.09 -8.68
N GLY A 133 2.42 -2.87 -9.14
CA GLY A 133 2.89 -1.58 -9.62
C GLY A 133 2.11 -1.06 -10.83
N ALA A 134 1.75 -1.93 -11.78
CA ALA A 134 0.92 -1.54 -12.93
C ALA A 134 -0.49 -1.10 -12.48
N ARG A 135 -1.09 -1.79 -11.51
CA ARG A 135 -2.39 -1.43 -10.91
C ARG A 135 -2.31 -0.13 -10.12
N LEU A 136 -1.25 0.08 -9.33
CA LEU A 136 -0.98 1.34 -8.65
C LEU A 136 -0.91 2.49 -9.64
N ALA A 137 -0.13 2.34 -10.72
CA ALA A 137 -0.02 3.34 -11.77
C ALA A 137 -1.37 3.64 -12.45
N PHE A 138 -2.19 2.61 -12.67
CA PHE A 138 -3.55 2.79 -13.19
C PHE A 138 -4.41 3.59 -12.22
N ASN A 139 -4.44 3.22 -10.94
CA ASN A 139 -5.24 3.85 -9.90
C ASN A 139 -4.84 5.32 -9.67
N ALA A 140 -3.54 5.62 -9.71
CA ALA A 140 -3.04 6.99 -9.64
C ALA A 140 -3.53 7.84 -10.83
N ARG A 141 -3.45 7.31 -12.06
CA ARG A 141 -3.98 8.00 -13.27
C ARG A 141 -5.51 8.16 -13.21
N ALA A 142 -6.24 7.11 -12.83
CA ALA A 142 -7.70 7.17 -12.67
C ALA A 142 -8.14 8.22 -11.65
N SER A 143 -7.32 8.44 -10.63
CA SER A 143 -7.51 9.46 -9.60
C SER A 143 -7.01 10.85 -9.99
N ASN A 144 -6.47 11.04 -11.21
CA ASN A 144 -5.88 12.30 -11.71
C ASN A 144 -4.77 12.86 -10.81
N LEU A 145 -3.92 11.98 -10.25
CA LEU A 145 -2.83 12.38 -9.37
C LEU A 145 -1.59 12.76 -10.17
N LYS A 146 -0.97 13.90 -9.81
CA LYS A 146 0.30 14.39 -10.36
C LYS A 146 1.42 14.43 -9.31
N ASN A 147 1.07 14.27 -8.05
CA ASN A 147 1.92 14.39 -6.88
C ASN A 147 2.40 13.04 -6.32
N LEU A 148 2.15 11.94 -7.04
CA LEU A 148 2.58 10.58 -6.68
C LEU A 148 3.70 10.14 -7.63
N THR A 149 4.85 9.78 -7.06
CA THR A 149 5.98 9.17 -7.76
C THR A 149 6.05 7.69 -7.37
N GLN A 150 5.93 6.81 -8.35
CA GLN A 150 6.08 5.37 -8.16
C GLN A 150 7.52 4.94 -8.40
N ILE A 151 8.06 4.12 -7.49
CA ILE A 151 9.38 3.51 -7.57
C ILE A 151 9.21 1.99 -7.72
N ALA A 152 9.55 1.47 -8.89
CA ALA A 152 9.48 0.03 -9.18
C ALA A 152 10.73 -0.69 -8.65
N ALA A 153 10.83 -0.82 -7.32
CA ALA A 153 11.93 -1.47 -6.63
C ALA A 153 11.50 -2.08 -5.30
N ALA A 154 12.17 -3.10 -4.84
CA ALA A 154 12.09 -3.56 -3.46
C ALA A 154 12.87 -2.60 -2.55
N ALA A 155 12.26 -2.18 -1.45
CA ALA A 155 13.00 -1.49 -0.41
C ALA A 155 13.78 -2.50 0.44
N GLY A 156 15.05 -2.18 0.75
CA GLY A 156 15.91 -3.09 1.51
C GLY A 156 17.17 -2.43 2.06
N ASP A 157 18.14 -3.26 2.40
CA ASP A 157 19.44 -2.86 2.98
C ASP A 157 20.55 -2.68 1.93
N ILE A 158 20.26 -2.93 0.65
CA ILE A 158 21.19 -2.80 -0.46
C ILE A 158 20.61 -1.96 -1.61
N ASP A 159 21.49 -1.36 -2.40
CA ASP A 159 21.19 -0.89 -3.76
C ASP A 159 21.69 -1.95 -4.74
N GLY A 160 20.80 -2.51 -5.56
CA GLY A 160 21.13 -3.61 -6.45
C GLY A 160 19.89 -4.36 -6.95
N GLU A 161 19.84 -5.66 -6.71
CA GLU A 161 18.74 -6.52 -7.12
C GLU A 161 18.39 -7.50 -6.02
N LEU A 162 17.10 -7.82 -5.90
CA LEU A 162 16.56 -8.84 -5.00
C LEU A 162 15.62 -9.76 -5.77
N MET A 163 15.41 -10.96 -5.22
CA MET A 163 14.37 -11.87 -5.69
C MET A 163 13.13 -11.70 -4.83
N ILE A 164 11.97 -11.57 -5.46
CA ILE A 164 10.67 -11.57 -4.77
C ILE A 164 9.84 -12.75 -5.23
N GLU A 165 9.15 -13.38 -4.32
CA GLU A 165 8.22 -14.47 -4.58
C GLU A 165 6.82 -14.08 -4.12
N THR A 166 5.80 -14.50 -4.86
CA THR A 166 4.40 -14.31 -4.49
C THR A 166 3.85 -15.57 -3.87
N ASP A 167 3.07 -15.46 -2.82
CA ASP A 167 2.40 -16.59 -2.20
C ASP A 167 1.20 -17.02 -3.06
N GLY A 168 1.45 -17.94 -4.00
CA GLY A 168 0.46 -18.44 -4.96
C GLY A 168 -0.18 -17.33 -5.79
N ASP A 169 -1.52 -17.31 -5.84
CA ASP A 169 -2.30 -16.31 -6.57
C ASP A 169 -2.50 -15.00 -5.78
N ASN A 170 -1.97 -14.88 -4.56
CA ASN A 170 -2.13 -13.70 -3.73
C ASN A 170 -1.03 -12.65 -4.01
N LEU A 171 -1.26 -11.79 -4.98
CA LEU A 171 -0.36 -10.70 -5.35
C LEU A 171 -0.08 -9.70 -4.20
N GLY A 172 -0.88 -9.73 -3.13
CA GLY A 172 -0.70 -8.88 -1.96
C GLY A 172 0.34 -9.37 -0.96
N ALA A 173 0.80 -10.61 -1.08
CA ALA A 173 1.78 -11.24 -0.18
C ALA A 173 3.07 -11.57 -0.95
N SER A 174 3.73 -10.55 -1.49
CA SER A 174 5.05 -10.71 -2.13
C SER A 174 6.13 -10.52 -1.08
N HIS A 175 6.97 -11.54 -0.86
CA HIS A 175 8.08 -11.49 0.08
C HIS A 175 9.43 -11.69 -0.62
N ILE A 176 10.51 -11.26 0.03
CA ILE A 176 11.86 -11.47 -0.49
C ILE A 176 12.23 -12.94 -0.35
N SER A 177 12.72 -13.55 -1.44
CA SER A 177 13.07 -14.96 -1.53
C SER A 177 14.56 -15.13 -1.83
N ASN A 178 15.16 -16.19 -1.25
CA ASN A 178 16.53 -16.59 -1.54
C ASN A 178 16.62 -17.70 -2.60
N SER A 179 15.50 -18.27 -3.04
CA SER A 179 15.51 -19.52 -3.80
C SER A 179 14.64 -19.54 -5.06
N GLY A 180 13.97 -18.43 -5.41
CA GLY A 180 13.08 -18.40 -6.58
C GLY A 180 12.40 -17.05 -6.77
N GLY A 181 11.50 -16.96 -7.77
CA GLY A 181 10.65 -15.80 -7.97
C GLY A 181 11.10 -14.86 -9.08
N ILE A 182 10.73 -13.60 -8.97
CA ILE A 182 10.99 -12.54 -9.93
C ILE A 182 12.15 -11.67 -9.46
N LYS A 183 13.14 -11.45 -10.33
CA LYS A 183 14.24 -10.54 -10.07
C LYS A 183 13.77 -9.10 -10.24
N VAL A 184 13.97 -8.27 -9.21
CA VAL A 184 13.55 -6.87 -9.21
C VAL A 184 14.69 -5.97 -8.73
N PRO A 185 14.72 -4.69 -9.15
CA PRO A 185 15.61 -3.71 -8.56
C PRO A 185 15.40 -3.61 -7.04
N ALA A 186 16.48 -3.41 -6.30
CA ALA A 186 16.47 -3.17 -4.87
C ALA A 186 17.09 -1.81 -4.57
N LYS A 187 16.50 -1.06 -3.65
CA LYS A 187 17.00 0.24 -3.22
C LYS A 187 16.87 0.44 -1.73
N LYS A 188 17.88 1.04 -1.13
CA LYS A 188 17.78 1.57 0.23
C LYS A 188 16.75 2.71 0.27
N LEU A 189 15.98 2.78 1.33
CA LEU A 189 15.02 3.88 1.49
C LEU A 189 15.69 5.25 1.39
N LEU A 190 16.87 5.43 2.00
CA LEU A 190 17.63 6.68 1.92
C LEU A 190 18.03 7.03 0.49
N THR A 191 18.45 6.05 -0.33
CA THR A 191 18.75 6.24 -1.75
C THR A 191 17.53 6.73 -2.51
N VAL A 192 16.37 6.09 -2.31
CA VAL A 192 15.10 6.52 -2.94
C VAL A 192 14.76 7.96 -2.58
N LEU A 193 14.87 8.34 -1.31
CA LEU A 193 14.54 9.69 -0.85
C LEU A 193 15.48 10.74 -1.46
N ASN A 194 16.78 10.46 -1.50
CA ASN A 194 17.79 11.37 -2.07
C ASN A 194 17.58 11.56 -3.58
N GLU A 195 17.39 10.48 -4.34
CA GLU A 195 17.14 10.53 -5.78
C GLU A 195 15.88 11.34 -6.13
N ASN A 196 14.90 11.35 -5.23
CA ASN A 196 13.65 12.10 -5.43
C ASN A 196 13.65 13.47 -4.74
N GLY A 197 14.77 13.91 -4.16
CA GLY A 197 14.89 15.23 -3.53
C GLY A 197 13.94 15.43 -2.35
N ILE A 198 13.72 14.38 -1.54
CA ILE A 198 12.91 14.44 -0.33
C ILE A 198 13.78 14.94 0.81
N ALA A 199 13.40 16.05 1.42
CA ALA A 199 14.13 16.67 2.54
C ALA A 199 13.53 16.39 3.91
N SER A 200 12.25 15.98 3.96
CA SER A 200 11.54 15.61 5.19
C SER A 200 10.38 14.68 4.88
N ILE A 201 9.98 13.87 5.85
CA ILE A 201 8.85 12.94 5.76
C ILE A 201 7.87 13.26 6.88
N ASP A 202 6.63 13.60 6.53
CA ASP A 202 5.58 13.85 7.52
C ASP A 202 4.98 12.53 8.02
N ALA A 203 4.68 11.61 7.11
CA ALA A 203 4.19 10.28 7.48
C ALA A 203 4.79 9.19 6.57
N LEU A 204 4.99 8.00 7.14
CA LEU A 204 5.49 6.82 6.46
C LEU A 204 4.61 5.61 6.81
N LYS A 205 4.18 4.87 5.79
CA LYS A 205 3.67 3.50 5.93
C LYS A 205 4.74 2.53 5.46
N ILE A 206 4.92 1.44 6.20
CA ILE A 206 5.78 0.34 5.76
C ILE A 206 5.10 -1.00 6.01
N ASP A 207 5.09 -1.83 4.97
CA ASP A 207 4.46 -3.14 4.91
C ASP A 207 5.18 -3.95 3.81
N VAL A 208 6.21 -4.66 4.19
CA VAL A 208 7.10 -5.39 3.26
C VAL A 208 7.26 -6.86 3.68
N GLU A 209 6.18 -7.39 4.28
CA GLU A 209 5.99 -8.80 4.57
C GLU A 209 7.20 -9.42 5.32
N GLY A 210 7.57 -8.79 6.46
CA GLY A 210 8.60 -9.27 7.36
C GLY A 210 10.03 -8.75 7.07
N TYR A 211 10.19 -7.81 6.13
CA TYR A 211 11.48 -7.22 5.77
C TYR A 211 11.67 -5.79 6.28
N GLU A 212 10.81 -5.34 7.20
CA GLU A 212 10.77 -3.96 7.72
C GLU A 212 12.08 -3.56 8.39
N ASP A 213 12.73 -4.48 9.11
CA ASP A 213 14.00 -4.21 9.78
C ASP A 213 15.15 -3.99 8.79
N ARG A 214 15.12 -4.69 7.65
CA ARG A 214 16.14 -4.52 6.60
C ARG A 214 16.01 -3.18 5.88
N VAL A 215 14.82 -2.57 5.94
CA VAL A 215 14.59 -1.21 5.42
C VAL A 215 14.92 -0.16 6.48
N LEU A 216 14.37 -0.29 7.68
CA LEU A 216 14.40 0.76 8.69
C LEU A 216 15.68 0.83 9.49
N VAL A 217 16.34 -0.30 9.80
CA VAL A 217 17.58 -0.29 10.57
C VAL A 217 18.69 0.49 9.85
N PRO A 218 19.04 0.18 8.59
CA PRO A 218 20.02 0.97 7.84
C PRO A 218 19.53 2.41 7.60
N PHE A 219 18.24 2.63 7.36
CA PHE A 219 17.71 3.98 7.21
C PHE A 219 17.98 4.84 8.45
N PHE A 220 17.57 4.39 9.63
CA PHE A 220 17.79 5.16 10.87
C PHE A 220 19.26 5.26 11.31
N ARG A 221 20.13 4.40 10.82
CA ARG A 221 21.58 4.49 11.04
C ARG A 221 22.21 5.59 10.19
N ASP A 222 21.80 5.68 8.90
CA ASP A 222 22.51 6.45 7.88
C ASP A 222 21.83 7.80 7.55
N ALA A 223 20.51 7.91 7.78
CA ALA A 223 19.72 9.10 7.46
C ALA A 223 19.93 10.22 8.51
N PRO A 224 20.02 11.48 8.06
CA PRO A 224 19.97 12.62 8.99
C PRO A 224 18.60 12.69 9.67
N LYS A 225 18.56 13.21 10.89
CA LYS A 225 17.30 13.31 11.68
C LYS A 225 16.20 14.10 10.98
N SER A 226 16.54 15.03 10.08
CA SER A 226 15.55 15.77 9.28
C SER A 226 14.71 14.88 8.35
N LEU A 227 15.23 13.72 7.97
CA LEU A 227 14.51 12.70 7.18
C LEU A 227 13.74 11.70 8.04
N TRP A 228 13.89 11.71 9.36
CA TRP A 228 13.12 10.78 10.19
C TRP A 228 11.64 11.12 10.09
N PRO A 229 10.77 10.14 9.74
CA PRO A 229 9.34 10.39 9.62
C PRO A 229 8.74 10.89 10.92
N LYS A 230 7.88 11.92 10.87
CA LYS A 230 7.19 12.42 12.07
C LYS A 230 6.19 11.39 12.62
N ALA A 231 5.57 10.61 11.71
CA ALA A 231 4.67 9.52 12.06
C ALA A 231 4.94 8.29 11.20
N VAL A 232 4.79 7.10 11.79
CA VAL A 232 5.03 5.81 11.13
C VAL A 232 3.88 4.85 11.44
N ALA A 233 3.32 4.25 10.40
CA ALA A 233 2.48 3.06 10.50
C ALA A 233 3.28 1.86 10.00
N ILE A 234 3.70 0.97 10.90
CA ILE A 234 4.51 -0.21 10.60
C ILE A 234 3.70 -1.48 10.77
N GLU A 235 3.73 -2.34 9.76
CA GLU A 235 3.17 -3.69 9.81
C GLU A 235 3.94 -4.52 10.85
N HIS A 236 3.25 -5.39 11.60
CA HIS A 236 3.86 -6.17 12.68
C HIS A 236 3.43 -7.65 12.75
N LEU A 237 2.65 -8.13 11.77
CA LEU A 237 2.19 -9.53 11.77
C LEU A 237 3.36 -10.48 11.56
N GLU A 238 4.31 -10.13 10.70
CA GLU A 238 5.50 -10.91 10.40
C GLU A 238 6.74 -10.47 11.23
N ARG A 239 6.52 -9.75 12.37
CA ARG A 239 7.61 -9.30 13.27
C ARG A 239 8.56 -10.42 13.73
N LYS A 240 8.10 -11.66 13.74
CA LYS A 240 8.92 -12.86 14.06
C LYS A 240 10.05 -13.09 13.05
N GLU A 241 9.94 -12.58 11.82
CA GLU A 241 10.94 -12.67 10.76
C GLU A 241 12.05 -11.60 10.91
N TRP A 242 11.81 -10.57 11.72
CA TRP A 242 12.79 -9.49 11.92
C TRP A 242 14.02 -10.01 12.69
N GLN A 243 15.20 -9.65 12.20
CA GLN A 243 16.48 -9.87 12.91
C GLN A 243 16.69 -8.82 14.01
N SER A 244 16.09 -7.63 13.83
CA SER A 244 16.16 -6.52 14.76
C SER A 244 14.77 -5.90 14.97
N ASP A 245 14.40 -5.70 16.22
CA ASP A 245 13.10 -5.10 16.55
C ASP A 245 13.06 -3.60 16.17
N CYS A 246 12.47 -3.32 15.01
CA CYS A 246 12.33 -1.95 14.49
C CYS A 246 11.54 -1.05 15.43
N ILE A 247 10.49 -1.59 16.08
CA ILE A 247 9.61 -0.82 16.98
C ILE A 247 10.41 -0.40 18.21
N ALA A 248 11.15 -1.32 18.83
CA ALA A 248 12.04 -1.02 19.95
C ALA A 248 13.13 -0.03 19.52
N GLY A 249 13.72 -0.21 18.33
CA GLY A 249 14.73 0.68 17.76
C GLY A 249 14.21 2.11 17.54
N MET A 250 12.98 2.27 17.05
CA MET A 250 12.34 3.58 16.91
C MET A 250 12.02 4.20 18.28
N THR A 251 11.51 3.42 19.23
CA THR A 251 11.22 3.90 20.57
C THR A 251 12.47 4.44 21.27
N ALA A 252 13.60 3.75 21.12
CA ALA A 252 14.90 4.22 21.65
C ALA A 252 15.38 5.53 20.99
N ARG A 253 14.85 5.89 19.81
CA ARG A 253 15.14 7.12 19.07
C ARG A 253 14.15 8.26 19.33
N GLY A 254 13.22 8.07 20.26
CA GLY A 254 12.26 9.11 20.67
C GLY A 254 10.86 8.94 20.07
N TYR A 255 10.57 7.87 19.35
CA TYR A 255 9.21 7.58 18.92
C TYR A 255 8.37 7.04 20.07
N ALA A 256 7.15 7.54 20.20
CA ALA A 256 6.14 7.00 21.10
C ALA A 256 5.11 6.19 20.32
N ILE A 257 4.68 5.07 20.89
CA ILE A 257 3.55 4.31 20.37
C ILE A 257 2.28 5.11 20.62
N ALA A 258 1.63 5.57 19.55
CA ALA A 258 0.36 6.29 19.59
C ALA A 258 -0.85 5.34 19.57
N GLY A 259 -0.70 4.14 18.98
CA GLY A 259 -1.76 3.15 18.92
C GLY A 259 -1.31 1.85 18.26
N LYS A 260 -2.23 0.88 18.27
CA LYS A 260 -2.09 -0.37 17.52
C LYS A 260 -3.40 -0.72 16.86
N THR A 261 -3.33 -1.21 15.65
CA THR A 261 -4.45 -1.83 14.94
C THR A 261 -4.24 -3.35 14.89
N ARG A 262 -5.03 -4.06 14.11
CA ARG A 262 -4.88 -5.50 13.96
C ARG A 262 -3.51 -5.89 13.39
N SER A 263 -3.01 -5.12 12.41
CA SER A 263 -1.79 -5.43 11.67
C SER A 263 -0.69 -4.39 11.80
N ASN A 264 -0.96 -3.20 12.36
CA ASN A 264 0.00 -2.12 12.40
C ASN A 264 0.23 -1.58 13.81
N THR A 265 1.47 -1.16 14.08
CA THR A 265 1.82 -0.28 15.20
C THR A 265 1.99 1.14 14.66
N LEU A 266 1.35 2.10 15.34
CA LEU A 266 1.36 3.51 14.98
C LEU A 266 2.30 4.25 15.93
N LEU A 267 3.29 4.96 15.38
CA LEU A 267 4.33 5.65 16.16
C LEU A 267 4.44 7.11 15.73
N VAL A 268 4.74 7.99 16.68
CA VAL A 268 4.95 9.43 16.47
C VAL A 268 6.29 9.83 17.09
N LEU A 269 7.10 10.56 16.34
CA LEU A 269 8.35 11.16 16.82
C LEU A 269 8.03 12.34 17.75
N ARG A 270 8.61 12.35 18.96
CA ARG A 270 8.45 13.40 19.98
C ARG A 270 9.59 14.40 19.99
#